data_36cf738fa58895dafa802c695703e929
#
_entry.id   36cf738fa58895dafa802c695703e929
#
_cell.length_a   1.000
_cell.length_b   1.000
_cell.length_c   1.000
_cell.angle_alpha   90.00
_cell.angle_beta   90.00
_cell.angle_gamma   90.00
#
_symmetry.space_group_name_H-M   'P 1'
#
loop_
_entity.id
_entity.type
_entity.pdbx_description
1 polymer ?
#
loop_
_entity_poly.entity_id
_entity_poly.type
_entity_poly.pdbx_seq_one_letter_code
_entity_poly.pdbx_strand_id
1 'polypeptide(L)'
;VNPTGWDSDPFTLTKKENKYYGRGTSDDKGPLLAAYYAAKLVEASGAQMNKKIRVIFGCNEESGSKCLRYYFSKEPYCTMGFTPDANFPVVYGEKKGVGFSITGHVENNKLISLNAGTVANIVPESATALVKGKKEDYEEAFNAFLNKYGLKGTIEEKDEVCSIELIGKSSHASLPHLGKNAVCYLAGFLNTVIDHPVTKFLTDYFFEDYLA
;
A
#
# COMPACT_ATOMS: atom_id res chain seq x y z
N VAL A 1 9.11 -4.53 6.82
CA VAL A 1 7.84 -5.15 6.35
C VAL A 1 7.00 -5.48 7.58
N ASN A 2 5.75 -5.03 7.61
CA ASN A 2 4.85 -5.25 8.74
C ASN A 2 4.45 -6.74 8.84
N PRO A 3 4.64 -7.41 10.00
CA PRO A 3 4.21 -8.79 10.21
C PRO A 3 2.74 -8.93 10.60
N THR A 4 2.01 -7.81 10.79
CA THR A 4 0.62 -7.83 11.24
C THR A 4 -0.32 -8.36 10.15
N GLY A 5 -1.37 -9.08 10.54
CA GLY A 5 -2.40 -9.58 9.61
C GLY A 5 -2.08 -10.90 8.91
N TRP A 6 -1.07 -11.66 9.39
CA TRP A 6 -0.74 -12.98 8.88
C TRP A 6 -1.30 -14.08 9.78
N ASP A 7 -1.79 -15.16 9.17
CA ASP A 7 -2.27 -16.36 9.89
C ASP A 7 -1.14 -17.25 10.39
N SER A 8 0.10 -16.97 10.01
CA SER A 8 1.32 -17.67 10.44
C SER A 8 2.48 -16.70 10.43
N ASP A 9 3.62 -17.04 11.06
CA ASP A 9 4.82 -16.21 10.99
C ASP A 9 5.22 -15.94 9.54
N PRO A 10 5.19 -14.68 9.06
CA PRO A 10 5.50 -14.35 7.69
C PRO A 10 6.98 -14.59 7.31
N PHE A 11 7.87 -14.69 8.28
CA PHE A 11 9.31 -14.89 8.05
C PHE A 11 9.74 -16.35 8.13
N THR A 12 8.82 -17.25 8.45
CA THR A 12 9.03 -18.69 8.46
C THR A 12 8.23 -19.35 7.34
N LEU A 13 8.91 -19.97 6.36
CA LEU A 13 8.25 -20.65 5.25
C LEU A 13 7.38 -21.80 5.77
N THR A 14 6.09 -21.69 5.57
CA THR A 14 5.12 -22.70 5.99
C THR A 14 4.51 -23.39 4.79
N LYS A 15 4.58 -24.72 4.73
CA LYS A 15 3.88 -25.51 3.73
C LYS A 15 2.56 -26.03 4.29
N LYS A 16 1.46 -25.69 3.61
CA LYS A 16 0.12 -26.25 3.90
C LYS A 16 -0.44 -26.82 2.60
N GLU A 17 -0.72 -28.12 2.59
CA GLU A 17 -1.13 -28.84 1.38
C GLU A 17 -0.14 -28.63 0.22
N ASN A 18 -0.59 -28.11 -0.92
CA ASN A 18 0.24 -27.83 -2.09
C ASN A 18 0.64 -26.35 -2.23
N LYS A 19 0.58 -25.58 -1.14
CA LYS A 19 0.89 -24.14 -1.13
C LYS A 19 2.00 -23.83 -0.13
N TYR A 20 2.79 -22.84 -0.46
CA TYR A 20 3.80 -22.26 0.42
C TYR A 20 3.35 -20.87 0.86
N TYR A 21 3.44 -20.59 2.15
CA TYR A 21 3.09 -19.33 2.77
C TYR A 21 4.31 -18.71 3.43
N GLY A 22 4.50 -17.43 3.23
CA GLY A 22 5.58 -16.66 3.80
C GLY A 22 5.82 -15.37 3.01
N ARG A 23 6.48 -14.42 3.62
CA ARG A 23 6.79 -13.13 2.98
C ARG A 23 7.71 -13.36 1.78
N GLY A 24 7.26 -12.94 0.59
CA GLY A 24 8.00 -13.06 -0.66
C GLY A 24 7.81 -14.38 -1.40
N THR A 25 6.95 -15.30 -0.95
CA THR A 25 6.69 -16.55 -1.69
C THR A 25 6.07 -16.32 -3.07
N SER A 26 5.23 -15.27 -3.20
CA SER A 26 4.62 -14.86 -4.45
C SER A 26 5.36 -13.68 -5.07
N ASP A 27 5.71 -12.70 -4.26
CA ASP A 27 6.35 -11.44 -4.66
C ASP A 27 7.64 -11.27 -3.82
N ASP A 28 8.83 -11.58 -4.36
CA ASP A 28 9.09 -12.17 -5.70
C ASP A 28 10.11 -13.33 -5.60
N LYS A 29 10.33 -13.92 -4.39
CA LYS A 29 11.31 -15.01 -4.20
C LYS A 29 10.94 -16.29 -4.96
N GLY A 30 9.65 -16.58 -5.09
CA GLY A 30 9.18 -17.74 -5.85
C GLY A 30 9.54 -17.64 -7.33
N PRO A 31 9.07 -16.62 -8.06
CA PRO A 31 9.44 -16.38 -9.46
C PRO A 31 10.95 -16.23 -9.69
N LEU A 32 11.65 -15.55 -8.78
CA LEU A 32 13.10 -15.41 -8.79
C LEU A 32 13.81 -16.76 -8.78
N LEU A 33 13.40 -17.67 -7.87
CA LEU A 33 13.97 -19.02 -7.82
C LEU A 33 13.59 -19.85 -9.04
N ALA A 34 12.38 -19.68 -9.57
CA ALA A 34 11.97 -20.36 -10.81
C ALA A 34 12.88 -19.97 -11.98
N ALA A 35 13.15 -18.67 -12.16
CA ALA A 35 14.06 -18.17 -13.19
C ALA A 35 15.50 -18.67 -12.99
N TYR A 36 15.98 -18.65 -11.75
CA TYR A 36 17.31 -19.17 -11.41
C TYR A 36 17.46 -20.66 -11.75
N TYR A 37 16.50 -21.49 -11.31
CA TYR A 37 16.56 -22.93 -11.59
C TYR A 37 16.31 -23.25 -13.07
N ALA A 38 15.53 -22.45 -13.80
CA ALA A 38 15.42 -22.58 -15.25
C ALA A 38 16.79 -22.38 -15.93
N ALA A 39 17.55 -21.36 -15.52
CA ALA A 39 18.92 -21.15 -16.03
C ALA A 39 19.85 -22.34 -15.67
N LYS A 40 19.75 -22.89 -14.45
CA LYS A 40 20.51 -24.07 -14.03
C LYS A 40 20.14 -25.33 -14.83
N LEU A 41 18.88 -25.52 -15.18
CA LEU A 41 18.42 -26.64 -16.02
C LEU A 41 18.98 -26.53 -17.43
N VAL A 42 19.01 -25.34 -18.02
CA VAL A 42 19.63 -25.12 -19.33
C VAL A 42 21.13 -25.44 -19.30
N GLU A 43 21.84 -25.02 -18.27
CA GLU A 43 23.24 -25.35 -18.06
C GLU A 43 23.44 -26.87 -17.96
N ALA A 44 22.64 -27.53 -17.13
CA ALA A 44 22.73 -28.98 -16.89
C ALA A 44 22.34 -29.84 -18.10
N SER A 45 21.52 -29.30 -19.02
CA SER A 45 21.14 -30.01 -20.26
C SER A 45 22.28 -30.18 -21.26
N GLY A 46 23.40 -29.51 -21.07
CA GLY A 46 24.51 -29.52 -21.99
C GLY A 46 24.25 -28.78 -23.34
N ALA A 47 23.15 -28.02 -23.40
CA ALA A 47 22.83 -27.24 -24.60
C ALA A 47 23.94 -26.23 -24.92
N GLN A 48 24.36 -26.20 -26.17
CA GLN A 48 25.32 -25.19 -26.62
C GLN A 48 24.65 -23.83 -26.67
N MET A 49 25.13 -22.93 -25.82
CA MET A 49 24.64 -21.55 -25.76
C MET A 49 25.59 -20.61 -26.49
N ASN A 50 25.04 -19.79 -27.37
CA ASN A 50 25.77 -18.73 -28.10
C ASN A 50 25.68 -17.36 -27.38
N LYS A 51 25.03 -17.31 -26.21
CA LYS A 51 24.85 -16.09 -25.39
C LYS A 51 25.06 -16.41 -23.91
N LYS A 52 25.50 -15.40 -23.15
CA LYS A 52 25.61 -15.51 -21.71
C LYS A 52 24.24 -15.26 -21.07
N ILE A 53 23.87 -16.08 -20.10
CA ILE A 53 22.74 -15.82 -19.21
C ILE A 53 23.28 -15.08 -17.98
N ARG A 54 22.65 -14.00 -17.61
CA ARG A 54 22.94 -13.23 -16.41
C ARG A 54 21.69 -13.16 -15.56
N VAL A 55 21.75 -13.72 -14.37
CA VAL A 55 20.68 -13.60 -13.37
C VAL A 55 21.08 -12.50 -12.40
N ILE A 56 20.23 -11.48 -12.25
CA ILE A 56 20.49 -10.31 -11.41
C ILE A 56 19.49 -10.33 -10.27
N PHE A 57 19.98 -10.35 -9.04
CA PHE A 57 19.15 -10.27 -7.82
C PHE A 57 19.16 -8.83 -7.31
N GLY A 58 18.02 -8.17 -7.42
CA GLY A 58 17.78 -6.85 -6.84
C GLY A 58 17.34 -6.93 -5.39
N CYS A 59 17.41 -5.86 -4.65
CA CYS A 59 17.03 -5.81 -3.24
C CYS A 59 16.17 -4.60 -2.84
N ASN A 60 15.82 -3.73 -3.77
CA ASN A 60 15.01 -2.56 -3.45
C ASN A 60 14.05 -2.14 -4.58
N GLU A 61 13.41 -3.10 -5.21
CA GLU A 61 12.43 -2.87 -6.27
C GLU A 61 11.32 -1.95 -5.80
N GLU A 62 10.65 -2.28 -4.70
CA GLU A 62 9.53 -1.58 -4.07
C GLU A 62 9.82 -0.12 -3.63
N SER A 63 11.08 0.27 -3.61
CA SER A 63 11.52 1.61 -3.21
C SER A 63 12.37 2.32 -4.27
N GLY A 64 12.17 1.96 -5.54
CA GLY A 64 12.67 2.66 -6.71
C GLY A 64 13.97 2.12 -7.28
N SER A 65 14.28 0.83 -7.09
CA SER A 65 15.33 0.06 -7.80
C SER A 65 16.71 0.71 -7.82
N LYS A 66 17.12 1.36 -6.72
CA LYS A 66 18.45 1.99 -6.62
C LYS A 66 19.60 0.98 -6.81
N CYS A 67 19.39 -0.27 -6.38
CA CYS A 67 20.33 -1.35 -6.54
C CYS A 67 20.62 -1.64 -8.02
N LEU A 68 19.62 -1.65 -8.90
CA LEU A 68 19.81 -1.87 -10.34
C LEU A 68 20.48 -0.67 -11.01
N ARG A 69 20.14 0.57 -10.60
CA ARG A 69 20.86 1.76 -11.08
C ARG A 69 22.34 1.71 -10.74
N TYR A 70 22.67 1.32 -9.50
CA TYR A 70 24.07 1.15 -9.10
C TYR A 70 24.74 0.02 -9.88
N TYR A 71 24.09 -1.14 -10.02
CA TYR A 71 24.61 -2.27 -10.77
C TYR A 71 24.95 -1.86 -12.20
N PHE A 72 24.03 -1.26 -12.96
CA PHE A 72 24.26 -0.82 -14.34
C PHE A 72 25.15 0.42 -14.49
N SER A 73 25.53 1.07 -13.39
CA SER A 73 26.61 2.06 -13.42
C SER A 73 28.00 1.42 -13.46
N LYS A 74 28.10 0.11 -13.18
CA LYS A 74 29.37 -0.66 -13.14
C LYS A 74 29.43 -1.74 -14.20
N GLU A 75 28.28 -2.29 -14.55
CA GLU A 75 28.15 -3.40 -15.48
C GLU A 75 27.40 -2.98 -16.74
N PRO A 76 27.78 -3.52 -17.92
CA PRO A 76 27.08 -3.21 -19.16
C PRO A 76 25.64 -3.74 -19.14
N TYR A 77 24.76 -3.04 -19.81
CA TYR A 77 23.39 -3.50 -20.03
C TYR A 77 23.34 -4.84 -20.78
N CYS A 78 22.34 -5.64 -20.46
CA CYS A 78 22.03 -6.85 -21.21
C CYS A 78 21.40 -6.48 -22.56
N THR A 79 21.65 -7.31 -23.60
CA THR A 79 21.03 -7.11 -24.91
C THR A 79 19.53 -7.28 -24.87
N MET A 80 19.04 -8.17 -23.99
CA MET A 80 17.63 -8.40 -23.70
C MET A 80 17.51 -8.97 -22.29
N GLY A 81 16.33 -8.85 -21.71
CA GLY A 81 16.02 -9.40 -20.39
C GLY A 81 14.53 -9.44 -20.15
N PHE A 82 14.13 -10.11 -19.11
CA PHE A 82 12.78 -10.08 -18.57
C PHE A 82 12.84 -10.10 -17.04
N THR A 83 11.80 -9.59 -16.43
CA THR A 83 11.55 -9.64 -14.99
C THR A 83 10.35 -10.54 -14.76
N PRO A 84 10.47 -11.63 -13.97
CA PRO A 84 9.36 -12.55 -13.70
C PRO A 84 8.45 -12.07 -12.55
N ASP A 85 8.25 -10.76 -12.45
CA ASP A 85 7.53 -10.09 -11.36
C ASP A 85 6.15 -9.60 -11.81
N ALA A 86 5.42 -10.44 -12.54
CA ALA A 86 4.11 -10.09 -13.06
C ALA A 86 3.31 -11.33 -13.48
N ASN A 87 2.07 -11.10 -13.90
CA ASN A 87 1.21 -12.16 -14.39
C ASN A 87 1.68 -12.71 -15.73
N PHE A 88 1.45 -14.01 -15.93
CA PHE A 88 1.79 -14.72 -17.15
C PHE A 88 0.68 -14.51 -18.22
N PRO A 89 0.97 -14.52 -19.54
CA PRO A 89 2.27 -14.81 -20.16
C PRO A 89 3.19 -13.60 -20.33
N VAL A 90 2.66 -12.40 -20.53
CA VAL A 90 3.43 -11.17 -20.74
C VAL A 90 2.64 -9.95 -20.30
N VAL A 91 3.24 -9.10 -19.51
CA VAL A 91 2.76 -7.75 -19.24
C VAL A 91 3.41 -6.80 -20.24
N TYR A 92 2.59 -6.14 -21.02
CA TYR A 92 3.04 -5.22 -22.08
C TYR A 92 2.75 -3.75 -21.76
N GLY A 93 2.12 -3.49 -20.62
CA GLY A 93 1.82 -2.14 -20.19
C GLY A 93 1.62 -2.08 -18.67
N GLU A 94 2.04 -0.99 -18.08
CA GLU A 94 1.94 -0.74 -16.64
C GLU A 94 1.28 0.60 -16.37
N LYS A 95 0.61 0.70 -15.21
CA LYS A 95 0.12 1.98 -14.73
C LYS A 95 1.29 2.81 -14.23
N LYS A 96 1.35 4.06 -14.64
CA LYS A 96 2.34 5.01 -14.12
C LYS A 96 1.97 5.44 -12.71
N GLY A 97 2.91 5.32 -11.77
CA GLY A 97 2.81 5.92 -10.45
C GLY A 97 3.34 7.36 -10.46
N VAL A 98 2.58 8.28 -9.86
CA VAL A 98 3.03 9.65 -9.60
C VAL A 98 2.90 9.91 -8.11
N GLY A 99 4.03 10.11 -7.43
CA GLY A 99 4.06 10.55 -6.04
C GLY A 99 4.21 12.07 -5.98
N PHE A 100 3.37 12.72 -5.19
CA PHE A 100 3.48 14.15 -4.90
C PHE A 100 3.16 14.43 -3.45
N SER A 101 3.59 15.58 -2.95
CA SER A 101 3.19 16.08 -1.64
C SER A 101 2.64 17.49 -1.78
N ILE A 102 1.58 17.76 -1.02
CA ILE A 102 1.02 19.10 -0.89
C ILE A 102 1.29 19.55 0.54
N THR A 103 1.93 20.70 0.70
CA THR A 103 2.20 21.31 1.99
C THR A 103 1.58 22.70 2.04
N GLY A 104 1.03 23.07 3.19
CA GLY A 104 0.42 24.38 3.39
C GLY A 104 0.27 24.67 4.87
N HIS A 105 -0.01 25.93 5.20
CA HIS A 105 -0.37 26.35 6.54
C HIS A 105 -1.86 26.56 6.61
N VAL A 106 -2.50 26.00 7.62
CA VAL A 106 -3.94 26.14 7.87
C VAL A 106 -4.14 26.58 9.30
N GLU A 107 -4.77 27.73 9.48
CA GLU A 107 -5.26 28.14 10.78
C GLU A 107 -6.45 27.27 11.17
N ASN A 108 -6.41 26.70 12.36
CA ASN A 108 -7.43 25.76 12.77
C ASN A 108 -7.75 25.81 14.25
N ASN A 109 -9.03 25.64 14.54
CA ASN A 109 -9.54 25.65 15.90
C ASN A 109 -10.00 24.29 16.44
N LYS A 110 -10.45 23.38 15.58
CA LYS A 110 -11.06 22.09 15.99
C LYS A 110 -10.26 20.86 15.63
N LEU A 111 -9.75 20.74 14.40
CA LEU A 111 -8.94 19.59 13.98
C LEU A 111 -7.50 19.75 14.44
N ILE A 112 -7.03 18.93 15.35
CA ILE A 112 -5.66 18.96 15.89
C ILE A 112 -4.73 18.16 14.98
N SER A 113 -5.16 16.97 14.57
CA SER A 113 -4.39 16.12 13.64
C SER A 113 -5.31 15.19 12.85
N LEU A 114 -4.84 14.78 11.68
CA LEU A 114 -5.43 13.72 10.86
C LEU A 114 -4.28 12.88 10.29
N ASN A 115 -4.21 11.62 10.69
CA ASN A 115 -3.11 10.73 10.36
C ASN A 115 -3.63 9.43 9.75
N ALA A 116 -2.97 8.97 8.69
CA ALA A 116 -3.24 7.68 8.07
C ALA A 116 -2.07 7.24 7.19
N GLY A 117 -2.02 5.93 6.91
CA GLY A 117 -1.05 5.36 5.99
C GLY A 117 0.35 5.24 6.57
N THR A 118 1.08 4.23 6.13
CA THR A 118 2.47 3.97 6.52
C THR A 118 3.40 3.86 5.32
N VAL A 119 2.84 3.53 4.15
CA VAL A 119 3.57 3.36 2.88
C VAL A 119 2.75 3.89 1.72
N ALA A 120 3.42 4.43 0.70
CA ALA A 120 2.76 5.16 -0.38
C ALA A 120 2.01 4.26 -1.39
N ASN A 121 2.35 2.97 -1.47
CA ASN A 121 1.77 2.03 -2.42
C ASN A 121 0.58 1.21 -1.85
N ILE A 122 0.10 1.55 -0.65
CA ILE A 122 -1.04 0.88 -0.01
C ILE A 122 -2.11 1.90 0.36
N VAL A 123 -3.36 1.60 0.01
CA VAL A 123 -4.54 2.34 0.49
C VAL A 123 -4.63 2.21 2.01
N PRO A 124 -4.68 3.31 2.78
CA PRO A 124 -4.73 3.26 4.23
C PRO A 124 -5.92 2.48 4.77
N GLU A 125 -5.65 1.46 5.59
CA GLU A 125 -6.66 0.64 6.26
C GLU A 125 -7.25 1.33 7.49
N SER A 126 -6.47 2.17 8.17
CA SER A 126 -6.93 2.92 9.33
C SER A 126 -6.55 4.39 9.24
N ALA A 127 -7.36 5.23 9.84
CA ALA A 127 -7.08 6.65 10.00
C ALA A 127 -7.51 7.11 11.38
N THR A 128 -6.77 8.04 11.97
CA THR A 128 -7.06 8.63 13.27
C THR A 128 -7.06 10.15 13.17
N ALA A 129 -8.09 10.77 13.72
CA ALA A 129 -8.17 12.22 13.89
C ALA A 129 -8.21 12.58 15.38
N LEU A 130 -7.53 13.66 15.75
CA LEU A 130 -7.70 14.31 17.02
C LEU A 130 -8.48 15.60 16.80
N VAL A 131 -9.63 15.74 17.47
CA VAL A 131 -10.52 16.90 17.34
C VAL A 131 -10.88 17.45 18.72
N LYS A 132 -10.99 18.77 18.85
CA LYS A 132 -11.47 19.41 20.08
C LYS A 132 -12.98 19.26 20.19
N GLY A 133 -13.45 18.95 21.38
CA GLY A 133 -14.87 18.78 21.73
C GLY A 133 -15.08 17.54 22.56
N LYS A 134 -16.34 17.34 22.97
CA LYS A 134 -16.76 16.18 23.74
C LYS A 134 -17.21 15.06 22.84
N LYS A 135 -17.20 13.84 23.36
CA LYS A 135 -17.62 12.65 22.61
C LYS A 135 -19.06 12.78 22.12
N GLU A 136 -19.92 13.33 22.93
CA GLU A 136 -21.35 13.54 22.60
C GLU A 136 -21.54 14.43 21.36
N ASP A 137 -20.59 15.35 21.09
CA ASP A 137 -20.64 16.24 19.91
C ASP A 137 -20.51 15.49 18.58
N TYR A 138 -19.93 14.29 18.61
CA TYR A 138 -19.54 13.52 17.42
C TYR A 138 -20.18 12.13 17.32
N GLU A 139 -20.52 11.49 18.43
CA GLU A 139 -20.82 10.05 18.49
C GLU A 139 -22.03 9.66 17.65
N GLU A 140 -23.13 10.42 17.72
CA GLU A 140 -24.36 10.11 16.98
C GLU A 140 -24.10 10.20 15.46
N ALA A 141 -23.48 11.29 15.00
CA ALA A 141 -23.17 11.51 13.60
C ALA A 141 -22.14 10.49 13.08
N PHE A 142 -21.16 10.11 13.92
CA PHE A 142 -20.17 9.11 13.55
C PHE A 142 -20.79 7.72 13.40
N ASN A 143 -21.62 7.30 14.33
CA ASN A 143 -22.31 6.02 14.25
C ASN A 143 -23.24 5.94 13.02
N ALA A 144 -23.96 7.03 12.72
CA ALA A 144 -24.76 7.11 11.51
C ALA A 144 -23.91 7.01 10.23
N PHE A 145 -22.75 7.67 10.20
CA PHE A 145 -21.80 7.60 9.10
C PHE A 145 -21.23 6.19 8.94
N LEU A 146 -20.78 5.56 10.02
CA LEU A 146 -20.26 4.19 9.99
C LEU A 146 -21.29 3.20 9.43
N ASN A 147 -22.55 3.31 9.90
CA ASN A 147 -23.65 2.46 9.41
C ASN A 147 -23.93 2.68 7.92
N LYS A 148 -23.94 3.93 7.46
CA LYS A 148 -24.18 4.28 6.05
C LYS A 148 -23.18 3.63 5.11
N TYR A 149 -21.90 3.59 5.49
CA TYR A 149 -20.83 3.08 4.63
C TYR A 149 -20.36 1.66 4.97
N GLY A 150 -20.98 1.01 5.96
CA GLY A 150 -20.59 -0.32 6.42
C GLY A 150 -19.15 -0.37 6.93
N LEU A 151 -18.78 0.62 7.75
CA LEU A 151 -17.46 0.80 8.33
C LEU A 151 -17.46 0.52 9.83
N LYS A 152 -16.27 0.45 10.40
CA LYS A 152 -16.06 0.35 11.85
C LYS A 152 -15.19 1.50 12.32
N GLY A 153 -15.34 1.86 13.59
CA GLY A 153 -14.52 2.90 14.19
C GLY A 153 -14.86 3.10 15.67
N THR A 154 -14.07 3.93 16.32
CA THR A 154 -14.20 4.25 17.74
C THR A 154 -14.00 5.73 17.99
N ILE A 155 -14.62 6.25 19.05
CA ILE A 155 -14.34 7.58 19.60
C ILE A 155 -13.96 7.42 21.05
N GLU A 156 -12.79 7.92 21.41
CA GLU A 156 -12.31 8.03 22.78
C GLU A 156 -12.11 9.51 23.13
N GLU A 157 -12.56 9.91 24.32
CA GLU A 157 -12.42 11.29 24.81
C GLU A 157 -11.42 11.34 25.96
N LYS A 158 -10.56 12.34 25.92
CA LYS A 158 -9.70 12.71 27.02
C LYS A 158 -9.44 14.22 27.01
N ASP A 159 -9.70 14.87 28.13
CA ASP A 159 -9.43 16.31 28.33
C ASP A 159 -10.05 17.22 27.23
N GLU A 160 -11.32 16.98 26.88
CA GLU A 160 -12.05 17.67 25.80
C GLU A 160 -11.40 17.53 24.41
N VAL A 161 -10.65 16.48 24.20
CA VAL A 161 -10.12 16.07 22.90
C VAL A 161 -10.63 14.68 22.58
N CYS A 162 -11.27 14.51 21.44
CA CYS A 162 -11.70 13.23 20.92
C CYS A 162 -10.67 12.66 19.97
N SER A 163 -10.25 11.43 20.21
CA SER A 163 -9.54 10.57 19.26
C SER A 163 -10.56 9.75 18.50
N ILE A 164 -10.71 10.02 17.22
CA ILE A 164 -11.66 9.33 16.34
C ILE A 164 -10.86 8.43 15.42
N GLU A 165 -11.04 7.13 15.53
CA GLU A 165 -10.44 6.12 14.66
C GLU A 165 -11.49 5.56 13.71
N LEU A 166 -11.15 5.43 12.43
CA LEU A 166 -11.97 4.80 11.41
C LEU A 166 -11.17 3.68 10.74
N ILE A 167 -11.81 2.52 10.63
CA ILE A 167 -11.26 1.34 9.96
C ILE A 167 -11.90 1.20 8.59
N GLY A 168 -11.08 1.27 7.56
CA GLY A 168 -11.43 1.03 6.18
C GLY A 168 -11.01 -0.38 5.72
N LYS A 169 -10.41 -0.44 4.52
CA LYS A 169 -9.90 -1.69 3.95
C LYS A 169 -8.68 -1.39 3.09
N SER A 170 -7.57 -2.05 3.36
CA SER A 170 -6.36 -1.91 2.54
C SER A 170 -6.52 -2.55 1.16
N SER A 171 -5.81 -2.00 0.20
CA SER A 171 -5.56 -2.58 -1.13
C SER A 171 -4.28 -1.99 -1.69
N HIS A 172 -3.74 -2.59 -2.74
CA HIS A 172 -2.63 -1.98 -3.46
C HIS A 172 -3.08 -0.67 -4.13
N ALA A 173 -2.24 0.38 -4.11
CA ALA A 173 -2.59 1.69 -4.64
C ALA A 173 -2.93 1.68 -6.15
N SER A 174 -2.47 0.67 -6.90
CA SER A 174 -2.85 0.49 -8.32
C SER A 174 -4.27 -0.05 -8.51
N LEU A 175 -4.91 -0.55 -7.44
CA LEU A 175 -6.26 -1.10 -7.43
C LEU A 175 -7.10 -0.50 -6.27
N PRO A 176 -7.22 0.83 -6.20
CA PRO A 176 -7.81 1.50 -5.03
C PRO A 176 -9.28 1.15 -4.82
N HIS A 177 -10.01 0.83 -5.87
CA HIS A 177 -11.42 0.41 -5.84
C HIS A 177 -11.67 -0.91 -5.09
N LEU A 178 -10.64 -1.72 -4.83
CA LEU A 178 -10.73 -2.93 -4.01
C LEU A 178 -10.60 -2.64 -2.51
N GLY A 179 -10.16 -1.44 -2.15
CA GLY A 179 -10.03 -0.96 -0.79
C GLY A 179 -11.12 0.03 -0.38
N LYS A 180 -11.02 0.49 0.87
CA LYS A 180 -11.75 1.65 1.41
C LYS A 180 -10.75 2.53 2.12
N ASN A 181 -10.40 3.66 1.53
CA ASN A 181 -9.37 4.56 2.05
C ASN A 181 -9.84 5.23 3.35
N ALA A 182 -9.30 4.77 4.47
CA ALA A 182 -9.75 5.21 5.80
C ALA A 182 -9.65 6.73 5.99
N VAL A 183 -8.61 7.40 5.45
CA VAL A 183 -8.46 8.85 5.63
C VAL A 183 -9.50 9.64 4.83
N CYS A 184 -9.86 9.17 3.65
CA CYS A 184 -10.89 9.83 2.84
C CYS A 184 -12.28 9.68 3.51
N TYR A 185 -12.59 8.50 4.03
CA TYR A 185 -13.85 8.29 4.77
C TYR A 185 -13.87 9.07 6.08
N LEU A 186 -12.76 9.10 6.84
CA LEU A 186 -12.69 9.89 8.07
C LEU A 186 -12.81 11.39 7.77
N ALA A 187 -12.15 11.88 6.72
CA ALA A 187 -12.29 13.27 6.27
C ALA A 187 -13.74 13.57 5.84
N GLY A 188 -14.39 12.65 5.11
CA GLY A 188 -15.80 12.76 4.74
C GLY A 188 -16.72 12.87 5.94
N PHE A 189 -16.49 12.07 6.98
CA PHE A 189 -17.20 12.22 8.25
C PHE A 189 -16.92 13.58 8.90
N LEU A 190 -15.66 13.92 9.10
CA LEU A 190 -15.26 15.18 9.75
C LEU A 190 -15.83 16.41 9.04
N ASN A 191 -15.90 16.39 7.70
CA ASN A 191 -16.49 17.49 6.92
C ASN A 191 -17.98 17.69 7.17
N THR A 192 -18.67 16.74 7.78
CA THR A 192 -20.08 16.90 8.19
C THR A 192 -20.24 17.59 9.56
N VAL A 193 -19.19 17.59 10.39
CA VAL A 193 -19.26 18.06 11.80
C VAL A 193 -18.29 19.20 12.10
N ILE A 194 -17.29 19.42 11.28
CA ILE A 194 -16.35 20.54 11.39
C ILE A 194 -16.14 21.21 10.04
N ASP A 195 -16.01 22.53 10.04
CA ASP A 195 -15.59 23.29 8.86
C ASP A 195 -14.05 23.40 8.86
N HIS A 196 -13.37 22.64 7.97
CA HIS A 196 -11.92 22.62 7.92
C HIS A 196 -11.42 22.41 6.48
N PRO A 197 -10.46 23.25 5.98
CA PRO A 197 -10.02 23.17 4.58
C PRO A 197 -9.44 21.83 4.17
N VAL A 198 -8.73 21.14 5.06
CA VAL A 198 -8.14 19.82 4.76
C VAL A 198 -9.21 18.76 4.60
N THR A 199 -10.20 18.70 5.51
CA THR A 199 -11.29 17.73 5.39
C THR A 199 -12.13 18.00 4.16
N LYS A 200 -12.40 19.27 3.87
CA LYS A 200 -13.10 19.68 2.66
C LYS A 200 -12.32 19.28 1.40
N PHE A 201 -11.02 19.56 1.33
CA PHE A 201 -10.18 19.20 0.20
C PHE A 201 -10.18 17.67 -0.03
N LEU A 202 -9.98 16.87 1.03
CA LEU A 202 -9.99 15.42 0.90
C LEU A 202 -11.38 14.88 0.48
N THR A 203 -12.45 15.52 0.93
CA THR A 203 -13.81 15.14 0.55
C THR A 203 -14.14 15.51 -0.89
N ASP A 204 -13.77 16.71 -1.32
CA ASP A 204 -14.10 17.21 -2.66
C ASP A 204 -13.34 16.48 -3.78
N TYR A 205 -12.12 15.99 -3.51
CA TYR A 205 -11.24 15.44 -4.54
C TYR A 205 -10.97 13.94 -4.43
N PHE A 206 -11.17 13.32 -3.26
CA PHE A 206 -10.75 11.92 -3.04
C PHE A 206 -11.82 11.03 -2.39
N PHE A 207 -12.95 11.61 -1.96
CA PHE A 207 -13.98 10.81 -1.31
C PHE A 207 -14.79 10.03 -2.34
N GLU A 208 -14.68 8.68 -2.27
CA GLU A 208 -15.30 7.74 -3.21
C GLU A 208 -14.91 7.94 -4.69
N ASP A 209 -13.91 8.79 -4.98
CA ASP A 209 -13.33 8.91 -6.31
C ASP A 209 -12.02 8.11 -6.39
N TYR A 210 -12.05 7.06 -7.20
CA TYR A 210 -10.90 6.17 -7.42
C TYR A 210 -10.16 6.48 -8.74
N LEU A 211 -10.59 7.50 -9.47
CA LEU A 211 -10.04 7.89 -10.77
C LEU A 211 -9.36 9.26 -10.73
N ALA A 212 -9.44 9.94 -9.58
CA ALA A 212 -8.82 11.25 -9.37
C ALA A 212 -7.29 11.21 -9.25
#